data_db37b48d7567e2f407901a3a8c445062
#
_entry.id   db37b48d7567e2f407901a3a8c445062
#
_cell.length_a   1.000
_cell.length_b   1.000
_cell.length_c   1.000
_cell.angle_alpha   90.00
_cell.angle_beta   90.00
_cell.angle_gamma   90.00
#
_symmetry.space_group_name_H-M   'P 1'
#
loop_
_entity.id
_entity.type
_entity.pdbx_description
1 polymer ?
#
loop_
_entity_poly.entity_id
_entity_poly.type
_entity_poly.pdbx_seq_one_letter_code
_entity_poly.pdbx_strand_id
1 'polypeptide(L)'
;GYQFRTDHSDTEVLVHGFSAWGVEKLVDRLDGMFAFAIWDVCGQRLWLARDRIGIKPIYFTRLGGAFRFASEIKAILTDPKIPRVVNTHALSHYLSFMVTPAPVTLFQGIYKLPAGHIMEITPDGNARARRFWNAIPGQSSLADVKGANQETLVNGVREHLKAAIEKRMISDVPIGVFLSGGIDSSANVALMSEVANRPVE
;
A
#
# COMPACT_ATOMS: atom_id res chain seq x y z
N GLY A 1 7.68 -28.18 0.61
CA GLY A 1 7.46 -26.79 0.19
C GLY A 1 6.25 -26.72 -0.73
N TYR A 2 5.68 -25.55 -0.89
CA TYR A 2 4.57 -25.32 -1.83
C TYR A 2 5.09 -25.41 -3.28
N GLN A 3 4.36 -26.09 -4.15
CA GLN A 3 4.63 -26.05 -5.58
C GLN A 3 3.87 -24.87 -6.19
N PHE A 4 4.60 -23.94 -6.78
CA PHE A 4 4.02 -22.86 -7.57
C PHE A 4 3.56 -23.42 -8.93
N ARG A 5 2.37 -22.99 -9.37
CA ARG A 5 1.81 -23.36 -10.69
C ARG A 5 2.22 -22.36 -11.76
N THR A 6 2.58 -21.15 -11.34
CA THR A 6 3.03 -20.08 -12.23
C THR A 6 4.47 -19.71 -11.88
N ASP A 7 5.21 -19.24 -12.86
CA ASP A 7 6.60 -18.78 -12.72
C ASP A 7 6.71 -17.24 -12.63
N HIS A 8 5.59 -16.54 -12.80
CA HIS A 8 5.55 -15.08 -12.90
C HIS A 8 4.43 -14.40 -12.08
N SER A 9 3.53 -15.16 -11.44
CA SER A 9 2.40 -14.57 -10.70
C SER A 9 2.75 -14.27 -9.25
N ASP A 10 2.82 -13.00 -8.90
CA ASP A 10 2.94 -12.52 -7.52
C ASP A 10 1.70 -12.85 -6.66
N THR A 11 0.53 -12.96 -7.29
CA THR A 11 -0.73 -13.30 -6.62
C THR A 11 -0.70 -14.71 -6.01
N GLU A 12 -0.02 -15.66 -6.64
CA GLU A 12 0.12 -17.03 -6.12
C GLU A 12 0.88 -17.05 -4.79
N VAL A 13 1.86 -16.16 -4.62
CA VAL A 13 2.59 -15.96 -3.36
C VAL A 13 1.64 -15.61 -2.22
N LEU A 14 0.62 -14.79 -2.48
CA LEU A 14 -0.38 -14.40 -1.47
C LEU A 14 -1.19 -15.60 -0.99
N VAL A 15 -1.62 -16.48 -1.91
CA VAL A 15 -2.40 -17.67 -1.59
C VAL A 15 -1.59 -18.64 -0.73
N HIS A 16 -0.37 -18.95 -1.14
CA HIS A 16 0.51 -19.84 -0.39
C HIS A 16 0.92 -19.24 0.96
N GLY A 17 1.25 -17.96 0.99
CA GLY A 17 1.62 -17.26 2.22
C GLY A 17 0.47 -17.17 3.21
N PHE A 18 -0.75 -16.91 2.74
CA PHE A 18 -1.94 -16.91 3.59
C PHE A 18 -2.19 -18.30 4.19
N SER A 19 -2.11 -19.33 3.37
CA SER A 19 -2.29 -20.72 3.82
C SER A 19 -1.25 -21.16 4.85
N ALA A 20 0.01 -20.71 4.68
CA ALA A 20 1.11 -21.10 5.56
C ALA A 20 1.15 -20.33 6.88
N TRP A 21 0.82 -19.03 6.85
CA TRP A 21 1.12 -18.11 7.97
C TRP A 21 -0.07 -17.30 8.46
N GLY A 22 -1.18 -17.30 7.73
CA GLY A 22 -2.28 -16.37 7.96
C GLY A 22 -1.94 -14.94 7.50
N VAL A 23 -2.96 -14.08 7.47
CA VAL A 23 -2.84 -12.73 6.89
C VAL A 23 -1.80 -11.85 7.61
N GLU A 24 -1.72 -11.95 8.93
CA GLU A 24 -0.82 -11.11 9.75
C GLU A 24 0.64 -11.33 9.42
N LYS A 25 1.08 -12.58 9.49
CA LYS A 25 2.46 -12.94 9.17
C LYS A 25 2.76 -12.83 7.68
N LEU A 26 1.73 -12.93 6.83
CA LEU A 26 1.87 -12.68 5.40
C LEU A 26 2.24 -11.21 5.16
N VAL A 27 1.45 -10.25 5.62
CA VAL A 27 1.69 -8.83 5.35
C VAL A 27 3.00 -8.32 5.95
N ASP A 28 3.47 -8.91 7.06
CA ASP A 28 4.77 -8.59 7.66
C ASP A 28 5.94 -8.96 6.73
N ARG A 29 5.79 -10.05 5.95
CA ARG A 29 6.79 -10.55 5.01
C ARG A 29 6.76 -9.92 3.65
N LEU A 30 5.63 -9.30 3.28
CA LEU A 30 5.51 -8.62 1.99
C LEU A 30 6.34 -7.34 1.97
N ASP A 31 7.16 -7.20 0.96
CA ASP A 31 7.94 -6.00 0.69
C ASP A 31 7.59 -5.49 -0.71
N GLY A 32 6.79 -4.43 -0.77
CA GLY A 32 6.31 -3.89 -2.04
C GLY A 32 5.05 -3.05 -1.92
N MET A 33 4.44 -2.81 -3.06
CA MET A 33 3.24 -2.00 -3.21
C MET A 33 2.05 -2.92 -3.48
N PHE A 34 1.12 -3.01 -2.55
CA PHE A 34 -0.01 -3.91 -2.69
C PHE A 34 -1.31 -3.36 -2.10
N ALA A 35 -2.40 -3.76 -2.73
CA ALA A 35 -3.74 -3.78 -2.14
C ALA A 35 -4.41 -5.05 -2.62
N PHE A 36 -4.81 -5.93 -1.72
CA PHE A 36 -5.39 -7.21 -2.07
C PHE A 36 -6.59 -7.57 -1.19
N ALA A 37 -7.39 -8.48 -1.70
CA ALA A 37 -8.47 -9.13 -0.99
C ALA A 37 -8.26 -10.64 -1.02
N ILE A 38 -8.43 -11.30 0.11
CA ILE A 38 -8.41 -12.76 0.24
C ILE A 38 -9.73 -13.22 0.86
N TRP A 39 -10.43 -14.11 0.16
CA TRP A 39 -11.57 -14.83 0.72
C TRP A 39 -11.10 -16.14 1.34
N ASP A 40 -11.21 -16.23 2.64
CA ASP A 40 -10.95 -17.47 3.38
C ASP A 40 -12.22 -18.33 3.40
N VAL A 41 -12.22 -19.36 2.57
CA VAL A 41 -13.38 -20.29 2.44
C VAL A 41 -13.63 -21.07 3.72
N CYS A 42 -12.58 -21.47 4.44
CA CYS A 42 -12.71 -22.25 5.67
C CYS A 42 -13.21 -21.39 6.83
N GLY A 43 -12.65 -20.21 6.99
CA GLY A 43 -13.03 -19.25 8.03
C GLY A 43 -14.24 -18.41 7.68
N GLN A 44 -14.75 -18.50 6.44
CA GLN A 44 -15.86 -17.66 5.92
C GLN A 44 -15.62 -16.17 6.19
N ARG A 45 -14.41 -15.69 5.88
CA ARG A 45 -13.97 -14.32 6.16
C ARG A 45 -13.33 -13.68 4.93
N LEU A 46 -13.58 -12.39 4.77
CA LEU A 46 -12.89 -11.58 3.79
C LEU A 46 -11.79 -10.77 4.48
N TRP A 47 -10.59 -10.87 3.95
CA TRP A 47 -9.46 -10.06 4.36
C TRP A 47 -9.13 -9.03 3.29
N LEU A 48 -9.00 -7.78 3.69
CA LEU A 48 -8.43 -6.72 2.87
C LEU A 48 -7.09 -6.31 3.47
N ALA A 49 -6.12 -6.03 2.62
CA ALA A 49 -4.82 -5.52 3.07
C ALA A 49 -4.34 -4.40 2.16
N ARG A 50 -3.69 -3.40 2.75
CA ARG A 50 -3.09 -2.27 2.04
C ARG A 50 -1.65 -2.07 2.49
N ASP A 51 -0.75 -1.83 1.54
CA ASP A 51 0.68 -1.69 1.79
C ASP A 51 1.05 -0.63 2.83
N ARG A 52 2.30 -0.69 3.29
CA ARG A 52 2.83 0.09 4.41
C ARG A 52 2.57 1.58 4.29
N ILE A 53 2.81 2.18 3.13
CA ILE A 53 2.65 3.63 2.90
C ILE A 53 1.40 3.96 2.06
N GLY A 54 0.60 2.95 1.70
CA GLY A 54 -0.68 3.11 1.02
C GLY A 54 -0.55 3.56 -0.44
N ILE A 55 0.45 3.06 -1.17
CA ILE A 55 0.65 3.38 -2.59
C ILE A 55 -0.52 2.84 -3.41
N LYS A 56 -0.89 1.57 -3.18
CA LYS A 56 -2.04 0.99 -3.89
C LYS A 56 -3.33 1.36 -3.17
N PRO A 57 -4.36 1.78 -3.90
CA PRO A 57 -5.63 2.19 -3.31
C PRO A 57 -6.53 1.00 -3.01
N ILE A 58 -7.31 1.11 -1.94
CA ILE A 58 -8.46 0.26 -1.68
C ILE A 58 -9.53 1.06 -0.91
N TYR A 59 -10.71 1.10 -1.48
CA TYR A 59 -11.88 1.79 -0.94
C TYR A 59 -12.94 0.78 -0.56
N PHE A 60 -13.76 1.12 0.43
CA PHE A 60 -14.85 0.26 0.88
C PHE A 60 -16.06 1.06 1.37
N THR A 61 -17.20 0.42 1.39
CA THR A 61 -18.44 0.96 1.96
C THR A 61 -19.29 -0.16 2.55
N ARG A 62 -20.14 0.20 3.50
CA ARG A 62 -21.19 -0.65 4.08
C ARG A 62 -22.59 -0.15 3.73
N LEU A 63 -22.69 0.88 2.93
CA LEU A 63 -23.98 1.40 2.47
C LEU A 63 -24.69 0.37 1.57
N GLY A 64 -26.02 0.49 1.48
CA GLY A 64 -26.83 -0.39 0.64
C GLY A 64 -26.92 -1.85 1.12
N GLY A 65 -26.65 -2.13 2.40
CA GLY A 65 -26.90 -3.44 3.02
C GLY A 65 -25.87 -4.53 2.68
N ALA A 66 -24.76 -4.17 2.02
CA ALA A 66 -23.68 -5.11 1.72
C ALA A 66 -22.31 -4.44 1.87
N PHE A 67 -21.28 -5.23 2.18
CA PHE A 67 -19.90 -4.76 2.14
C PHE A 67 -19.41 -4.77 0.68
N ARG A 68 -18.90 -3.63 0.23
CA ARG A 68 -18.33 -3.45 -1.11
C ARG A 68 -16.95 -2.86 -1.01
N PHE A 69 -16.07 -3.29 -1.87
CA PHE A 69 -14.72 -2.74 -1.96
C PHE A 69 -14.24 -2.68 -3.41
N ALA A 70 -13.32 -1.78 -3.69
CA ALA A 70 -12.71 -1.63 -5.02
C ALA A 70 -11.41 -0.82 -4.91
N SER A 71 -10.60 -0.88 -5.95
CA SER A 71 -9.42 -0.01 -6.09
C SER A 71 -9.80 1.44 -6.42
N GLU A 72 -11.00 1.68 -6.96
CA GLU A 72 -11.47 3.01 -7.34
C GLU A 72 -12.91 3.25 -6.85
N ILE A 73 -13.17 4.47 -6.37
CA ILE A 73 -14.51 4.86 -5.87
C ILE A 73 -15.57 4.74 -6.98
N LYS A 74 -15.20 5.05 -8.23
CA LYS A 74 -16.14 4.95 -9.36
C LYS A 74 -16.73 3.56 -9.53
N ALA A 75 -15.97 2.51 -9.23
CA ALA A 75 -16.45 1.12 -9.26
C ALA A 75 -17.49 0.86 -8.18
N ILE A 76 -17.31 1.40 -6.97
CA ILE A 76 -18.32 1.32 -5.91
C ILE A 76 -19.61 2.07 -6.31
N LEU A 77 -19.47 3.22 -6.96
CA LEU A 77 -20.59 4.06 -7.38
C LEU A 77 -21.38 3.51 -8.59
N THR A 78 -20.97 2.40 -9.18
CA THR A 78 -21.79 1.72 -10.19
C THR A 78 -23.06 1.10 -9.58
N ASP A 79 -23.05 0.79 -8.28
CA ASP A 79 -24.25 0.32 -7.59
C ASP A 79 -25.19 1.51 -7.30
N PRO A 80 -26.43 1.51 -7.86
CA PRO A 80 -27.38 2.60 -7.65
C PRO A 80 -27.85 2.75 -6.19
N LYS A 81 -27.63 1.74 -5.35
CA LYS A 81 -27.93 1.81 -3.92
C LYS A 81 -26.93 2.67 -3.13
N ILE A 82 -25.81 3.04 -3.74
CA ILE A 82 -24.78 3.85 -3.09
C ILE A 82 -25.01 5.33 -3.46
N PRO A 83 -25.36 6.18 -2.48
CA PRO A 83 -25.64 7.59 -2.73
C PRO A 83 -24.35 8.35 -3.09
N ARG A 84 -24.48 9.27 -4.07
CA ARG A 84 -23.38 10.15 -4.50
C ARG A 84 -23.42 11.47 -3.73
N VAL A 85 -23.26 11.40 -2.43
CA VAL A 85 -23.32 12.57 -1.54
C VAL A 85 -21.91 13.01 -1.20
N VAL A 86 -21.65 14.32 -1.36
CA VAL A 86 -20.34 14.92 -1.00
C VAL A 86 -20.17 14.94 0.51
N ASN A 87 -19.01 14.51 0.98
CA ASN A 87 -18.59 14.68 2.36
C ASN A 87 -17.98 16.10 2.55
N THR A 88 -18.76 17.02 3.06
CA THR A 88 -18.36 18.43 3.21
C THR A 88 -17.15 18.62 4.13
N HIS A 89 -17.04 17.79 5.17
CA HIS A 89 -15.86 17.81 6.06
C HIS A 89 -14.59 17.39 5.31
N ALA A 90 -14.67 16.30 4.54
CA ALA A 90 -13.55 15.85 3.71
C ALA A 90 -13.22 16.86 2.59
N LEU A 91 -14.23 17.56 2.06
CA LEU A 91 -14.03 18.63 1.08
C LEU A 91 -13.23 19.80 1.68
N SER A 92 -13.52 20.20 2.91
CA SER A 92 -12.73 21.23 3.63
C SER A 92 -11.25 20.82 3.76
N HIS A 93 -10.99 19.58 4.15
CA HIS A 93 -9.62 19.05 4.19
C HIS A 93 -8.96 19.03 2.80
N TYR A 94 -9.71 18.63 1.78
CA TYR A 94 -9.18 18.61 0.42
C TYR A 94 -8.79 20.01 -0.08
N LEU A 95 -9.62 21.01 0.17
CA LEU A 95 -9.33 22.38 -0.21
C LEU A 95 -8.13 22.98 0.56
N SER A 96 -7.88 22.52 1.80
CA SER A 96 -6.74 22.98 2.60
C SER A 96 -5.44 22.27 2.28
N PHE A 97 -5.47 20.97 2.02
CA PHE A 97 -4.29 20.09 1.93
C PHE A 97 -4.15 19.38 0.59
N MET A 98 -5.05 19.59 -0.37
CA MET A 98 -5.13 18.90 -1.66
C MET A 98 -5.27 17.37 -1.54
N VAL A 99 -5.61 16.87 -0.34
CA VAL A 99 -5.78 15.44 -0.05
C VAL A 99 -6.83 15.24 1.04
N THR A 100 -7.54 14.13 1.00
CA THR A 100 -8.41 13.70 2.11
C THR A 100 -7.65 12.72 3.00
N PRO A 101 -7.51 12.99 4.32
CA PRO A 101 -6.87 12.06 5.23
C PRO A 101 -7.68 10.76 5.36
N ALA A 102 -6.98 9.60 5.43
CA ALA A 102 -7.64 8.32 5.67
C ALA A 102 -8.29 8.32 7.08
N PRO A 103 -9.45 7.65 7.27
CA PRO A 103 -10.14 6.79 6.31
C PRO A 103 -11.14 7.51 5.41
N VAL A 104 -11.38 8.82 5.57
CA VAL A 104 -12.44 9.53 4.86
C VAL A 104 -12.11 9.76 3.38
N THR A 105 -13.19 9.90 2.58
CA THR A 105 -13.11 10.27 1.15
C THR A 105 -14.04 11.45 0.88
N LEU A 106 -14.00 11.99 -0.34
CA LEU A 106 -14.94 13.05 -0.77
C LEU A 106 -16.39 12.56 -0.86
N PHE A 107 -16.63 11.25 -0.80
CA PHE A 107 -17.98 10.66 -0.81
C PHE A 107 -18.38 10.21 0.59
N GLN A 108 -19.56 10.63 1.04
CA GLN A 108 -20.10 10.25 2.34
C GLN A 108 -20.35 8.74 2.40
N GLY A 109 -19.85 8.09 3.45
CA GLY A 109 -20.03 6.64 3.68
C GLY A 109 -19.14 5.74 2.81
N ILE A 110 -18.25 6.31 1.98
CA ILE A 110 -17.19 5.57 1.30
C ILE A 110 -15.86 5.93 1.96
N TYR A 111 -15.14 4.90 2.34
CA TYR A 111 -13.88 5.02 3.09
C TYR A 111 -12.72 4.42 2.31
N LYS A 112 -11.51 4.86 2.60
CA LYS A 112 -10.28 4.19 2.16
C LYS A 112 -9.64 3.45 3.34
N LEU A 113 -9.16 2.24 3.09
CA LEU A 113 -8.38 1.51 4.08
C LEU A 113 -7.09 2.30 4.36
N PRO A 114 -6.77 2.64 5.62
CA PRO A 114 -5.55 3.36 5.91
C PRO A 114 -4.29 2.57 5.51
N ALA A 115 -3.19 3.28 5.26
CA ALA A 115 -1.89 2.69 4.97
C ALA A 115 -1.41 1.78 6.11
N GLY A 116 -0.76 0.66 5.79
CA GLY A 116 -0.27 -0.30 6.78
C GLY A 116 -1.37 -0.99 7.58
N HIS A 117 -2.57 -1.17 7.00
CA HIS A 117 -3.70 -1.82 7.66
C HIS A 117 -4.16 -3.07 6.93
N ILE A 118 -4.64 -4.01 7.73
CA ILE A 118 -5.49 -5.12 7.30
C ILE A 118 -6.89 -4.92 7.88
N MET A 119 -7.89 -5.44 7.19
CA MET A 119 -9.28 -5.42 7.63
C MET A 119 -9.87 -6.82 7.49
N GLU A 120 -10.46 -7.31 8.56
CA GLU A 120 -11.26 -8.53 8.60
C GLU A 120 -12.73 -8.17 8.44
N ILE A 121 -13.42 -8.87 7.57
CA ILE A 121 -14.87 -8.78 7.41
C ILE A 121 -15.46 -10.17 7.65
N THR A 122 -16.34 -10.29 8.63
CA THR A 122 -17.00 -11.53 9.03
C THR A 122 -18.37 -11.70 8.36
N PRO A 123 -18.95 -12.92 8.32
CA PRO A 123 -20.23 -13.18 7.64
C PRO A 123 -21.41 -12.35 8.16
N ASP A 124 -21.40 -11.96 9.42
CA ASP A 124 -22.38 -11.06 10.03
C ASP A 124 -22.19 -9.58 9.62
N GLY A 125 -21.23 -9.30 8.72
CA GLY A 125 -20.95 -7.97 8.19
C GLY A 125 -20.13 -7.07 9.12
N ASN A 126 -19.62 -7.59 10.25
CA ASN A 126 -18.70 -6.84 11.08
C ASN A 126 -17.36 -6.67 10.34
N ALA A 127 -16.82 -5.46 10.40
CA ALA A 127 -15.54 -5.13 9.80
C ALA A 127 -14.61 -4.52 10.85
N ARG A 128 -13.43 -5.11 11.02
CA ARG A 128 -12.40 -4.65 11.95
C ARG A 128 -11.11 -4.38 11.21
N ALA A 129 -10.68 -3.12 11.21
CA ALA A 129 -9.36 -2.74 10.71
C ALA A 129 -8.35 -2.72 11.86
N ARG A 130 -7.13 -3.21 11.59
CA ARG A 130 -5.99 -3.09 12.48
C ARG A 130 -4.72 -2.75 11.73
N ARG A 131 -3.86 -1.97 12.36
CA ARG A 131 -2.59 -1.56 11.80
C ARG A 131 -1.55 -2.64 12.04
N PHE A 132 -0.87 -3.08 10.98
CA PHE A 132 0.27 -3.99 11.07
C PHE A 132 1.61 -3.24 10.96
N TRP A 133 1.61 -2.02 10.39
CA TRP A 133 2.83 -1.23 10.23
C TRP A 133 2.59 0.26 10.51
N ASN A 134 3.61 0.93 11.04
CA ASN A 134 3.60 2.35 11.36
C ASN A 134 4.87 3.04 10.84
N ALA A 135 4.68 4.16 10.13
CA ALA A 135 5.80 4.95 9.61
C ALA A 135 6.57 5.73 10.70
N ILE A 136 5.92 5.96 11.87
CA ILE A 136 6.56 6.74 12.94
C ILE A 136 7.56 5.82 13.66
N PRO A 137 8.86 6.16 13.65
CA PRO A 137 9.88 5.36 14.33
C PRO A 137 9.61 5.31 15.84
N GLY A 138 9.82 4.13 16.42
CA GLY A 138 9.85 4.00 17.88
C GLY A 138 11.13 4.60 18.48
N GLN A 139 11.14 4.82 19.78
CA GLN A 139 12.35 5.35 20.47
C GLN A 139 13.58 4.46 20.29
N SER A 140 13.41 3.14 20.18
CA SER A 140 14.49 2.19 19.91
C SER A 140 15.15 2.43 18.56
N SER A 141 14.36 2.72 17.52
CA SER A 141 14.87 2.99 16.16
C SER A 141 15.69 4.28 16.07
N LEU A 142 15.44 5.23 16.96
CA LEU A 142 16.22 6.47 17.06
C LEU A 142 17.52 6.27 17.83
N ALA A 143 17.61 5.25 18.68
CA ALA A 143 18.82 4.94 19.42
C ALA A 143 19.94 4.42 18.50
N ASP A 144 19.58 3.68 17.46
CA ASP A 144 20.52 3.09 16.50
C ASP A 144 21.29 4.14 15.67
N VAL A 145 20.71 5.35 15.51
CA VAL A 145 21.36 6.46 14.77
C VAL A 145 22.01 7.50 15.68
N LYS A 146 21.84 7.39 17.00
CA LYS A 146 22.51 8.28 17.95
C LYS A 146 24.02 7.99 17.98
N GLY A 147 24.81 9.02 17.66
CA GLY A 147 26.27 8.92 17.64
C GLY A 147 26.88 8.49 16.32
N ALA A 148 26.07 8.17 15.30
CA ALA A 148 26.55 7.95 13.96
C ALA A 148 27.11 9.28 13.36
N ASN A 149 28.25 9.20 12.68
CA ASN A 149 28.79 10.35 11.98
C ASN A 149 27.99 10.63 10.68
N GLN A 150 28.16 11.83 10.13
CA GLN A 150 27.43 12.26 8.92
C GLN A 150 27.66 11.32 7.73
N GLU A 151 28.87 10.86 7.52
CA GLU A 151 29.22 9.97 6.43
C GLU A 151 28.48 8.63 6.50
N THR A 152 28.43 8.04 7.69
CA THR A 152 27.68 6.80 7.95
C THR A 152 26.19 6.98 7.64
N LEU A 153 25.60 8.11 8.05
CA LEU A 153 24.18 8.41 7.80
C LEU A 153 23.91 8.61 6.29
N VAL A 154 24.74 9.36 5.60
CA VAL A 154 24.62 9.59 4.16
C VAL A 154 24.73 8.29 3.38
N ASN A 155 25.75 7.47 3.68
CA ASN A 155 25.93 6.18 3.04
C ASN A 155 24.75 5.25 3.32
N GLY A 156 24.25 5.20 4.56
CA GLY A 156 23.05 4.41 4.91
C GLY A 156 21.82 4.83 4.13
N VAL A 157 21.54 6.13 4.00
CA VAL A 157 20.43 6.65 3.19
C VAL A 157 20.60 6.26 1.72
N ARG A 158 21.80 6.41 1.17
CA ARG A 158 22.10 6.04 -0.24
C ARG A 158 21.83 4.56 -0.49
N GLU A 159 22.33 3.67 0.36
CA GLU A 159 22.16 2.23 0.21
C GLU A 159 20.68 1.83 0.30
N HIS A 160 19.94 2.39 1.25
CA HIS A 160 18.49 2.13 1.36
C HIS A 160 17.70 2.65 0.16
N LEU A 161 18.04 3.84 -0.35
CA LEU A 161 17.43 4.38 -1.56
C LEU A 161 17.73 3.52 -2.79
N LYS A 162 18.98 3.11 -2.95
CA LYS A 162 19.41 2.24 -4.05
C LYS A 162 18.67 0.90 -4.03
N ALA A 163 18.60 0.23 -2.86
CA ALA A 163 17.86 -1.01 -2.70
C ALA A 163 16.35 -0.84 -2.96
N ALA A 164 15.76 0.29 -2.56
CA ALA A 164 14.36 0.59 -2.83
C ALA A 164 14.08 0.84 -4.31
N ILE A 165 15.01 1.49 -5.03
CA ILE A 165 14.94 1.72 -6.47
C ILE A 165 15.05 0.40 -7.23
N GLU A 166 16.06 -0.42 -6.89
CA GLU A 166 16.29 -1.72 -7.52
C GLU A 166 15.04 -2.61 -7.50
N LYS A 167 14.37 -2.72 -6.37
CA LYS A 167 13.10 -3.45 -6.24
C LYS A 167 11.98 -2.90 -7.12
N ARG A 168 11.97 -1.59 -7.39
CA ARG A 168 10.94 -0.93 -8.22
C ARG A 168 11.25 -0.96 -9.70
N MET A 169 12.46 -1.35 -10.08
CA MET A 169 12.87 -1.52 -11.48
C MET A 169 12.46 -2.89 -12.05
N ILE A 170 11.90 -3.77 -11.23
CA ILE A 170 11.30 -5.02 -11.69
C ILE A 170 10.00 -4.69 -12.42
N SER A 171 9.98 -4.88 -13.73
CA SER A 171 8.83 -4.54 -14.58
C SER A 171 8.81 -5.39 -15.84
N ASP A 172 7.61 -5.74 -16.29
CA ASP A 172 7.36 -6.47 -17.55
C ASP A 172 7.39 -5.54 -18.78
N VAL A 173 7.49 -4.22 -18.55
CA VAL A 173 7.50 -3.19 -19.61
C VAL A 173 8.68 -2.25 -19.40
N PRO A 174 9.12 -1.51 -20.45
CA PRO A 174 10.14 -0.47 -20.31
C PRO A 174 9.76 0.55 -19.23
N ILE A 175 10.75 0.93 -18.40
CA ILE A 175 10.59 1.91 -17.34
C ILE A 175 11.19 3.23 -17.79
N GLY A 176 10.39 4.29 -17.73
CA GLY A 176 10.82 5.66 -17.83
C GLY A 176 10.67 6.40 -16.51
N VAL A 177 11.34 7.53 -16.34
CA VAL A 177 11.26 8.35 -15.13
C VAL A 177 11.07 9.82 -15.47
N PHE A 178 10.17 10.49 -14.72
CA PHE A 178 9.99 11.93 -14.87
C PHE A 178 11.08 12.69 -14.10
N LEU A 179 11.88 13.45 -14.82
CA LEU A 179 12.91 14.32 -14.25
C LEU A 179 12.39 15.76 -14.14
N SER A 180 11.99 16.15 -12.95
CA SER A 180 11.47 17.50 -12.68
C SER A 180 12.55 18.59 -12.53
N GLY A 181 13.83 18.22 -12.52
CA GLY A 181 14.95 19.13 -12.21
C GLY A 181 15.17 19.36 -10.71
N GLY A 182 14.33 18.80 -9.85
CA GLY A 182 14.53 18.84 -8.39
C GLY A 182 15.57 17.84 -7.92
N ILE A 183 16.13 18.06 -6.73
CA ILE A 183 17.19 17.23 -6.15
C ILE A 183 16.75 15.77 -5.96
N ASP A 184 15.52 15.54 -5.53
CA ASP A 184 14.99 14.20 -5.25
C ASP A 184 14.87 13.38 -6.54
N SER A 185 14.26 13.96 -7.61
CA SER A 185 14.15 13.30 -8.90
C SER A 185 15.51 13.05 -9.55
N SER A 186 16.44 13.99 -9.42
CA SER A 186 17.81 13.84 -9.94
C SER A 186 18.57 12.73 -9.23
N ALA A 187 18.46 12.65 -7.89
CA ALA A 187 19.07 11.56 -7.11
C ALA A 187 18.50 10.19 -7.50
N ASN A 188 17.16 10.10 -7.67
CA ASN A 188 16.53 8.86 -8.11
C ASN A 188 17.01 8.42 -9.49
N VAL A 189 17.08 9.34 -10.48
CA VAL A 189 17.58 9.02 -11.83
C VAL A 189 19.04 8.58 -11.81
N ALA A 190 19.90 9.26 -11.03
CA ALA A 190 21.29 8.88 -10.88
C ALA A 190 21.43 7.46 -10.32
N LEU A 191 20.72 7.14 -9.25
CA LEU A 191 20.73 5.81 -8.65
C LEU A 191 20.10 4.74 -9.56
N MET A 192 19.04 5.07 -10.30
CA MET A 192 18.47 4.18 -11.32
C MET A 192 19.49 3.84 -12.41
N SER A 193 20.24 4.84 -12.88
CA SER A 193 21.30 4.61 -13.88
C SER A 193 22.43 3.73 -13.36
N GLU A 194 22.80 3.86 -12.08
CA GLU A 194 23.76 2.97 -11.43
C GLU A 194 23.25 1.52 -11.38
N VAL A 195 21.99 1.33 -10.97
CA VAL A 195 21.37 -0.01 -10.85
C VAL A 195 21.15 -0.66 -12.21
N ALA A 196 20.65 0.10 -13.18
CA ALA A 196 20.39 -0.39 -14.54
C ALA A 196 21.65 -0.68 -15.33
N ASN A 197 22.80 -0.16 -14.90
CA ASN A 197 24.07 -0.19 -15.63
C ASN A 197 23.95 0.33 -17.08
N ARG A 198 23.00 1.26 -17.30
CA ARG A 198 22.65 1.91 -18.58
C ARG A 198 21.93 3.24 -18.32
N PRO A 199 21.90 4.16 -19.28
CA PRO A 199 21.05 5.34 -19.20
C PRO A 199 19.58 4.95 -19.01
N VAL A 200 18.86 5.73 -18.22
CA VAL A 200 17.42 5.62 -18.01
C VAL A 200 16.72 6.67 -18.86
N GLU A 201 15.67 6.27 -19.58
CA GLU A 201 14.86 7.17 -20.42
C GLU A 201 13.86 8.00 -19.59
#